data_a744f6760bc83e91fb62c6b73ce8870d
#
_entry.id   a744f6760bc83e91fb62c6b73ce8870d
#
_cell.length_a   1.000
_cell.length_b   1.000
_cell.length_c   1.000
_cell.angle_alpha   90.00
_cell.angle_beta   90.00
_cell.angle_gamma   90.00
#
_symmetry.space_group_name_H-M   'P 1'
#
loop_
_entity.id
_entity.type
_entity.pdbx_description
1 polymer ?
#
loop_
_entity_poly.entity_id
_entity_poly.type
_entity_poly.pdbx_seq_one_letter_code
_entity_poly.pdbx_strand_id
1 'polypeptide(L)'
;MLKLRLSMGGTKKRPVYKIVVADSRFARDGRFIEKLGFFNPLLPKEKKERIGLQPERIKYWLGQGAQPTLRVARILGENQLMPMPEKGNNPLKAIPKKDRKKADAPKEAPKAEEKKADAPKEAPKAEEK
;
A
#
# COMPACT_ATOMS: atom_id res chain seq x y z
N MET A 1 -0.96 -14.15 17.47
CA MET A 1 -1.24 -12.93 16.72
C MET A 1 -2.03 -13.26 15.48
N LEU A 2 -3.20 -12.69 15.33
CA LEU A 2 -4.07 -12.94 14.18
C LEU A 2 -3.65 -12.07 13.00
N LYS A 3 -3.59 -12.68 11.82
CA LYS A 3 -3.26 -11.96 10.59
C LYS A 3 -4.23 -12.29 9.48
N LEU A 4 -4.56 -11.28 8.70
CA LEU A 4 -5.25 -11.44 7.43
C LEU A 4 -4.21 -11.66 6.35
N ARG A 5 -4.23 -12.82 5.74
CA ARG A 5 -3.20 -13.17 4.76
C ARG A 5 -3.76 -13.97 3.60
N LEU A 6 -2.96 -14.12 2.57
CA LEU A 6 -3.31 -14.91 1.39
C LEU A 6 -2.84 -16.35 1.58
N SER A 7 -3.77 -17.28 1.39
CA SER A 7 -3.47 -18.71 1.33
C SER A 7 -3.50 -19.12 -0.14
N MET A 8 -2.44 -19.76 -0.60
CA MET A 8 -2.33 -20.17 -2.00
C MET A 8 -3.11 -21.46 -2.25
N GLY A 9 -3.88 -21.46 -3.31
CA GLY A 9 -4.53 -22.63 -3.84
C GLY A 9 -4.33 -22.70 -5.35
N GLY A 10 -5.04 -23.56 -6.02
CA GLY A 10 -4.97 -23.71 -7.46
C GLY A 10 -3.94 -24.72 -7.91
N THR A 11 -3.68 -24.74 -9.22
CA THR A 11 -2.77 -25.70 -9.85
C THR A 11 -1.39 -25.10 -10.04
N LYS A 12 -0.45 -25.92 -10.46
CA LYS A 12 0.91 -25.50 -10.78
C LYS A 12 0.90 -24.39 -11.83
N LYS A 13 1.64 -23.32 -11.61
CA LYS A 13 1.72 -22.13 -12.47
C LYS A 13 0.43 -21.33 -12.61
N ARG A 14 -0.65 -21.73 -11.95
CA ARG A 14 -1.92 -20.98 -11.94
C ARG A 14 -2.38 -20.77 -10.50
N PRO A 15 -1.75 -19.86 -9.78
CA PRO A 15 -2.11 -19.61 -8.39
C PRO A 15 -3.44 -18.86 -8.27
N VAL A 16 -4.27 -19.34 -7.36
CA VAL A 16 -5.45 -18.63 -6.90
C VAL A 16 -5.33 -18.51 -5.39
N TYR A 17 -5.67 -17.36 -4.85
CA TYR A 17 -5.49 -17.09 -3.44
C TYR A 17 -6.82 -16.98 -2.72
N LYS A 18 -6.83 -17.42 -1.47
CA LYS A 18 -7.92 -17.19 -0.54
C LYS A 18 -7.45 -16.15 0.47
N ILE A 19 -8.29 -15.18 0.77
CA ILE A 19 -8.01 -14.23 1.84
C ILE A 19 -8.57 -14.84 3.11
N VAL A 20 -7.69 -15.14 4.04
CA VAL A 20 -8.06 -15.86 5.27
C VAL A 20 -7.51 -15.13 6.50
N VAL A 21 -8.20 -15.32 7.63
CA VAL A 21 -7.68 -14.92 8.93
C VAL A 21 -7.10 -16.15 9.61
N ALA A 22 -5.86 -16.06 10.04
CA ALA A 22 -5.14 -17.16 10.68
C ALA A 22 -4.11 -16.64 11.66
N ASP A 23 -3.69 -17.51 12.56
CA ASP A 23 -2.59 -17.20 13.47
C ASP A 23 -1.28 -17.14 12.67
N SER A 24 -0.42 -16.19 13.01
CA SER A 24 0.88 -16.01 12.38
C SER A 24 1.77 -17.25 12.46
N ARG A 25 1.54 -18.11 13.45
CA ARG A 25 2.30 -19.35 13.66
C ARG A 25 1.94 -20.45 12.66
N PHE A 26 0.74 -20.38 12.07
CA PHE A 26 0.29 -21.40 11.12
C PHE A 26 1.00 -21.27 9.78
N ALA A 27 1.17 -22.38 9.07
CA ALA A 27 1.71 -22.38 7.72
C ALA A 27 0.82 -21.56 6.77
N ARG A 28 1.41 -20.98 5.74
CA ARG A 28 0.70 -20.11 4.80
C ARG A 28 -0.55 -20.78 4.21
N ASP A 29 -0.41 -22.02 3.75
CA ASP A 29 -1.48 -22.77 3.09
C ASP A 29 -2.15 -23.79 4.02
N GLY A 30 -1.80 -23.74 5.29
CA GLY A 30 -2.31 -24.65 6.29
C GLY A 30 -3.61 -24.16 6.93
N ARG A 31 -3.71 -24.43 8.21
CA ARG A 31 -4.89 -24.13 8.99
C ARG A 31 -5.21 -22.63 9.02
N PHE A 32 -6.47 -22.27 8.91
CA PHE A 32 -6.96 -20.90 9.05
C PHE A 32 -8.26 -20.92 9.87
N ILE A 33 -8.58 -19.75 10.43
CA ILE A 33 -9.77 -19.60 11.28
C ILE A 33 -11.02 -19.41 10.41
N GLU A 34 -10.94 -18.47 9.45
CA GLU A 34 -12.07 -18.14 8.60
C GLU A 34 -11.59 -17.64 7.25
N LYS A 35 -12.32 -18.00 6.19
CA LYS A 35 -12.09 -17.47 4.85
C LYS A 35 -12.90 -16.21 4.67
N LEU A 36 -12.25 -15.11 4.33
CA LEU A 36 -12.86 -13.79 4.17
C LEU A 36 -13.10 -13.39 2.72
N GLY A 37 -12.49 -14.10 1.80
CA GLY A 37 -12.62 -13.77 0.40
C GLY A 37 -11.66 -14.57 -0.47
N PHE A 38 -11.58 -14.15 -1.72
CA PHE A 38 -10.64 -14.74 -2.67
C PHE A 38 -10.00 -13.68 -3.55
N PHE A 39 -8.86 -14.02 -4.12
CA PHE A 39 -8.14 -13.18 -5.04
C PHE A 39 -7.57 -14.04 -6.16
N ASN A 40 -7.93 -13.72 -7.39
CA ASN A 40 -7.42 -14.42 -8.56
C ASN A 40 -6.54 -13.48 -9.39
N PRO A 41 -5.20 -13.60 -9.30
CA PRO A 41 -4.30 -12.73 -10.04
C PRO A 41 -4.27 -12.99 -11.55
N LEU A 42 -4.82 -14.11 -11.99
CA LEU A 42 -4.84 -14.48 -13.41
C LEU A 42 -5.85 -13.66 -14.21
N LEU A 43 -6.89 -13.14 -13.56
CA LEU A 43 -7.89 -12.32 -14.22
C LEU A 43 -7.41 -10.86 -14.34
N PRO A 44 -7.83 -10.13 -15.41
CA PRO A 44 -7.51 -8.72 -15.55
C PRO A 44 -8.12 -7.88 -14.42
N LYS A 45 -7.51 -6.73 -14.15
CA LYS A 45 -7.93 -5.85 -13.05
C LYS A 45 -9.36 -5.35 -13.16
N GLU A 46 -9.87 -5.27 -14.37
CA GLU A 46 -11.20 -4.74 -14.66
C GLU A 46 -12.32 -5.69 -14.26
N LYS A 47 -12.05 -6.99 -14.19
CA LYS A 47 -13.07 -7.96 -13.84
C LYS A 47 -13.36 -7.98 -12.35
N LYS A 48 -14.62 -7.87 -12.01
CA LYS A 48 -15.09 -7.95 -10.61
C LYS A 48 -14.86 -9.34 -10.00
N GLU A 49 -14.82 -10.36 -10.83
CA GLU A 49 -14.58 -11.73 -10.40
C GLU A 49 -13.16 -11.98 -9.90
N ARG A 50 -12.26 -11.05 -10.13
CA ARG A 50 -10.88 -11.15 -9.69
C ARG A 50 -10.75 -11.14 -8.17
N ILE A 51 -11.56 -10.34 -7.51
CA ILE A 51 -11.53 -10.17 -6.06
C ILE A 51 -12.94 -10.30 -5.50
N GLY A 52 -13.13 -11.23 -4.58
CA GLY A 52 -14.35 -11.35 -3.82
C GLY A 52 -14.03 -11.12 -2.35
N LEU A 53 -14.79 -10.26 -1.69
CA LEU A 53 -14.56 -9.91 -0.29
C LEU A 53 -15.88 -9.97 0.48
N GLN A 54 -15.78 -10.34 1.76
CA GLN A 54 -16.89 -10.26 2.70
C GLN A 54 -16.62 -9.08 3.65
N PRO A 55 -17.12 -7.88 3.33
CA PRO A 55 -16.73 -6.67 4.06
C PRO A 55 -17.10 -6.72 5.55
N GLU A 56 -18.23 -7.28 5.88
CA GLU A 56 -18.69 -7.38 7.28
C GLU A 56 -17.72 -8.18 8.14
N ARG A 57 -17.30 -9.35 7.64
CA ARG A 57 -16.37 -10.21 8.38
C ARG A 57 -14.98 -9.61 8.44
N ILE A 58 -14.54 -8.96 7.38
CA ILE A 58 -13.25 -8.28 7.36
C ILE A 58 -13.22 -7.17 8.42
N LYS A 59 -14.25 -6.34 8.47
CA LYS A 59 -14.36 -5.28 9.48
C LYS A 59 -14.39 -5.84 10.90
N TYR A 60 -15.11 -6.93 11.09
CA TYR A 60 -15.14 -7.63 12.38
C TYR A 60 -13.75 -8.04 12.84
N TRP A 61 -13.00 -8.73 11.98
CA TRP A 61 -11.66 -9.20 12.32
C TRP A 61 -10.65 -8.06 12.49
N LEU A 62 -10.76 -7.02 11.68
CA LEU A 62 -9.93 -5.81 11.89
C LEU A 62 -10.23 -5.17 13.24
N GLY A 63 -11.50 -5.13 13.65
CA GLY A 63 -11.90 -4.66 14.97
C GLY A 63 -11.38 -5.53 16.10
N GLN A 64 -11.20 -6.81 15.87
CA GLN A 64 -10.63 -7.74 16.85
C GLN A 64 -9.09 -7.64 16.95
N GLY A 65 -8.48 -6.81 16.14
CA GLY A 65 -7.03 -6.61 16.17
C GLY A 65 -6.24 -7.47 15.18
N ALA A 66 -6.91 -8.12 14.23
CA ALA A 66 -6.21 -8.85 13.18
C ALA A 66 -5.46 -7.89 12.27
N GLN A 67 -4.20 -8.19 12.01
CA GLN A 67 -3.36 -7.32 11.19
C GLN A 67 -3.28 -7.84 9.77
N PRO A 68 -3.65 -7.04 8.77
CA PRO A 68 -3.49 -7.45 7.37
C PRO A 68 -2.02 -7.42 6.94
N THR A 69 -1.65 -8.37 6.10
CA THR A 69 -0.35 -8.30 5.44
C THR A 69 -0.37 -7.15 4.42
N LEU A 70 0.79 -6.66 4.04
CA LEU A 70 0.90 -5.52 3.13
C LEU A 70 0.10 -5.70 1.84
N ARG A 71 0.12 -6.91 1.26
CA ARG A 71 -0.62 -7.20 0.03
C ARG A 71 -2.12 -7.19 0.25
N VAL A 72 -2.58 -7.82 1.34
CA VAL A 72 -4.00 -7.81 1.71
C VAL A 72 -4.46 -6.39 2.01
N ALA A 73 -3.64 -5.62 2.72
CA ALA A 73 -3.96 -4.22 3.01
C ALA A 73 -4.18 -3.39 1.74
N ARG A 74 -3.39 -3.62 0.71
CA ARG A 74 -3.59 -2.96 -0.59
C ARG A 74 -4.89 -3.37 -1.26
N ILE A 75 -5.20 -4.66 -1.24
CA ILE A 75 -6.46 -5.16 -1.80
C ILE A 75 -7.66 -4.55 -1.07
N LEU A 76 -7.60 -4.49 0.25
CA LEU A 76 -8.66 -3.89 1.05
C LEU A 76 -8.76 -2.37 0.82
N GLY A 77 -7.64 -1.71 0.65
CA GLY A 77 -7.61 -0.29 0.34
C GLY A 77 -8.21 0.05 -1.03
N GLU A 78 -7.94 -0.78 -2.04
CA GLU A 78 -8.54 -0.64 -3.37
C GLU A 78 -10.06 -0.80 -3.32
N ASN A 79 -10.57 -1.60 -2.39
CA ASN A 79 -12.01 -1.83 -2.19
C ASN A 79 -12.60 -0.95 -1.09
N GLN A 80 -11.88 0.06 -0.62
CA GLN A 80 -12.34 1.06 0.35
C GLN A 80 -12.75 0.48 1.72
N LEU A 81 -12.20 -0.65 2.11
CA LEU A 81 -12.47 -1.28 3.41
C LEU A 81 -11.49 -0.81 4.49
N MET A 82 -10.35 -0.28 4.10
CA MET A 82 -9.37 0.31 5.00
C MET A 82 -8.54 1.36 4.26
N PRO A 83 -7.88 2.27 4.96
CA PRO A 83 -7.00 3.24 4.31
C PRO A 83 -5.87 2.53 3.57
N MET A 84 -5.52 3.04 2.38
CA MET A 84 -4.44 2.49 1.59
C MET A 84 -3.13 2.57 2.37
N PRO A 85 -2.38 1.48 2.49
CA PRO A 85 -1.11 1.52 3.19
C PRO A 85 -0.11 2.41 2.45
N GLU A 86 0.75 3.06 3.20
CA GLU A 86 1.82 3.86 2.62
C GLU A 86 2.67 3.01 1.69
N LYS A 87 3.05 3.61 0.58
CA LYS A 87 3.99 2.96 -0.32
C LYS A 87 5.30 2.81 0.42
N GLY A 88 5.59 1.60 0.86
CA GLY A 88 6.87 1.26 1.42
C GLY A 88 7.92 1.59 0.38
N ASN A 89 8.60 2.70 0.56
CA ASN A 89 9.32 3.28 -0.55
C ASN A 89 10.74 3.67 -0.18
N ASN A 90 11.66 3.04 -0.88
CA ASN A 90 12.95 3.62 -1.08
C ASN A 90 13.05 4.01 -2.57
N PRO A 91 12.57 5.20 -2.95
CA PRO A 91 12.58 5.62 -4.35
C PRO A 91 13.99 5.64 -4.93
N LEU A 92 14.99 5.79 -4.09
CA LEU A 92 16.40 5.80 -4.50
C LEU A 92 16.96 4.41 -4.81
N LYS A 93 16.28 3.35 -4.36
CA LYS A 93 16.74 1.98 -4.58
C LYS A 93 16.69 1.57 -6.05
N ALA A 94 15.65 2.00 -6.74
CA ALA A 94 15.46 1.68 -8.16
C ALA A 94 16.13 2.68 -9.10
N ILE A 95 16.65 3.77 -8.60
CA ILE A 95 17.27 4.83 -9.40
C ILE A 95 18.79 4.58 -9.49
N PRO A 96 19.39 4.63 -10.70
CA PRO A 96 20.84 4.53 -10.86
C PRO A 96 21.58 5.60 -10.03
N LYS A 97 22.78 5.30 -9.58
CA LYS A 97 23.57 6.22 -8.75
C LYS A 97 23.75 7.62 -9.36
N LYS A 98 23.85 7.70 -10.68
CA LYS A 98 23.99 8.97 -11.38
C LYS A 98 22.77 9.87 -11.21
N ASP A 99 21.59 9.27 -11.20
CA ASP A 99 20.34 10.01 -11.15
C ASP A 99 19.89 10.31 -9.73
N ARG A 100 20.41 9.58 -8.73
CA ARG A 100 20.09 9.83 -7.31
C ARG A 100 20.43 11.23 -6.88
N LYS A 101 21.61 11.70 -7.25
CA LYS A 101 22.06 13.05 -6.93
C LYS A 101 21.18 14.11 -7.57
N LYS A 102 20.71 13.86 -8.79
CA LYS A 102 19.81 14.78 -9.48
C LYS A 102 18.42 14.79 -8.86
N ALA A 103 17.95 13.67 -8.35
CA ALA A 103 16.64 13.58 -7.72
C ALA A 103 16.59 14.29 -6.38
N ASP A 104 17.66 14.24 -5.60
CA ASP A 104 17.72 14.91 -4.30
C ASP A 104 17.94 16.41 -4.42
N ALA A 105 18.84 16.82 -5.31
CA ALA A 105 19.19 18.23 -5.50
C ALA A 105 17.99 19.11 -5.93
N PRO A 106 17.15 18.71 -6.90
CA PRO A 106 15.99 19.54 -7.29
C PRO A 106 14.94 19.73 -6.19
N LYS A 107 14.82 18.81 -5.25
CA LYS A 107 13.85 18.95 -4.16
C LYS A 107 14.21 20.04 -3.17
N GLU A 108 15.49 20.18 -2.89
CA GLU A 108 15.97 21.21 -1.97
C GLU A 108 16.04 22.59 -2.64
N ALA A 109 16.51 22.63 -3.88
CA ALA A 109 16.64 23.87 -4.63
C ALA A 109 15.33 24.64 -4.79
N PRO A 110 14.20 24.03 -5.18
CA PRO A 110 12.93 24.75 -5.29
C PRO A 110 12.46 25.39 -3.99
N LYS A 111 12.66 24.72 -2.87
CA LYS A 111 12.29 25.27 -1.56
C LYS A 111 13.13 26.49 -1.19
N ALA A 112 14.40 26.41 -1.47
CA ALA A 112 15.30 27.54 -1.22
C ALA A 112 14.97 28.73 -2.13
N GLU A 113 14.59 28.48 -3.38
CA GLU A 113 14.20 29.54 -4.31
C GLU A 113 12.89 30.20 -3.88
N GLU A 114 11.93 29.44 -3.41
CA GLU A 114 10.67 30.00 -2.91
C GLU A 114 10.91 30.96 -1.75
N LYS A 115 11.76 30.57 -0.80
CA LYS A 115 12.09 31.42 0.34
C LYS A 115 12.83 32.69 -0.09
N LYS A 116 13.75 32.56 -1.02
CA LYS A 116 14.47 33.70 -1.55
C LYS A 116 13.57 34.64 -2.36
N ALA A 117 12.66 34.08 -3.11
CA ALA A 117 11.73 34.87 -3.90
C ALA A 117 10.77 35.68 -3.03
N ASP A 118 10.30 35.09 -1.94
CA ASP A 118 9.39 35.78 -1.02
C ASP A 118 10.07 36.94 -0.28
N ALA A 119 11.27 36.72 0.19
CA ALA A 119 12.01 37.76 0.93
C ALA A 119 12.31 39.02 0.10
N PRO A 120 12.82 38.92 -1.13
CA PRO A 120 13.04 40.10 -1.97
C PRO A 120 11.77 40.85 -2.33
N LYS A 121 10.68 40.17 -2.52
CA LYS A 121 9.39 40.81 -2.86
C LYS A 121 8.85 41.69 -1.75
N GLU A 122 9.02 41.27 -0.51
CA GLU A 122 8.58 42.04 0.65
C GLU A 122 9.45 43.26 0.91
N ALA A 123 10.74 43.12 0.75
CA ALA A 123 11.68 44.23 1.00
C ALA A 123 11.43 45.43 0.08
N PRO A 124 11.27 45.27 -1.24
CA PRO A 124 10.98 46.42 -2.12
C PRO A 124 9.68 47.14 -1.80
N LYS A 125 8.65 46.41 -1.38
CA LYS A 125 7.39 47.04 -0.98
C LYS A 125 7.51 47.92 0.26
N ALA A 126 8.30 47.47 1.21
CA ALA A 126 8.53 48.24 2.40
C ALA A 126 9.31 49.53 2.13
N GLU A 127 10.22 49.51 1.18
CA GLU A 127 10.99 50.69 0.81
C GLU A 127 10.17 51.76 0.09
N GLU A 128 9.17 51.37 -0.67
CA GLU A 128 8.33 52.33 -1.40
C GLU A 128 7.42 53.15 -0.49
N LYS A 129 7.16 52.67 0.69
CA LYS A 129 6.34 53.39 1.68
C LYS A 129 7.16 54.34 2.50
#